data_e33e645065da52f2775d65b3584d303d
#
_entry.id   e33e645065da52f2775d65b3584d303d
#
_cell.length_a   1.000
_cell.length_b   1.000
_cell.length_c   1.000
_cell.angle_alpha   90.00
_cell.angle_beta   90.00
_cell.angle_gamma   90.00
#
_symmetry.space_group_name_H-M   'P 1'
#
loop_
_entity.id
_entity.type
_entity.pdbx_description
1 polymer ?
#
loop_
_entity_poly.entity_id
_entity_poly.type
_entity_poly.pdbx_seq_one_letter_code
_entity_poly.pdbx_strand_id
1 'polypeptide(L)'
;MANTQSIQDLNNILKEFFLSEGFKYIEPSLVIKSDIYFETSGEQIRKDMFSVVSSKEEEMCLRPDLTIPTCQKFLEENKKFDQAKLCYSGPIFRSSSTSNSIELNQSGIEILNMNSDNDGNYREEIETINLAIKALRHINKEDIEINIGNISLFI
;
A
#
# COMPACT_ATOMS: atom_id res chain seq x y z
N MET A 1 -14.25 15.29 -25.71
CA MET A 1 -13.04 15.67 -24.99
C MET A 1 -12.98 14.80 -23.74
N ALA A 2 -12.05 13.86 -23.68
CA ALA A 2 -11.88 13.03 -22.49
C ALA A 2 -11.38 13.93 -21.36
N ASN A 3 -12.16 14.03 -20.30
CA ASN A 3 -11.81 14.76 -19.09
C ASN A 3 -10.64 13.99 -18.44
N THR A 4 -9.41 14.43 -18.61
CA THR A 4 -8.24 13.81 -18.00
C THR A 4 -8.30 14.14 -16.51
N GLN A 5 -8.85 13.23 -15.71
CA GLN A 5 -8.83 13.32 -14.24
C GLN A 5 -7.38 13.46 -13.78
N SER A 6 -7.10 14.44 -12.94
CA SER A 6 -5.77 14.58 -12.35
C SER A 6 -5.47 13.40 -11.42
N ILE A 7 -4.21 13.08 -11.23
CA ILE A 7 -3.78 12.04 -10.27
C ILE A 7 -4.30 12.36 -8.85
N GLN A 8 -4.31 13.64 -8.48
CA GLN A 8 -4.84 14.09 -7.19
C GLN A 8 -6.34 13.82 -7.05
N ASP A 9 -7.11 13.98 -8.14
CA ASP A 9 -8.54 13.66 -8.13
C ASP A 9 -8.76 12.16 -7.95
N LEU A 10 -7.98 11.31 -8.63
CA LEU A 10 -8.04 9.85 -8.48
C LEU A 10 -7.71 9.41 -7.05
N ASN A 11 -6.67 10.00 -6.45
CA ASN A 11 -6.30 9.72 -5.06
C ASN A 11 -7.45 10.05 -4.09
N ASN A 12 -8.10 11.20 -4.28
CA ASN A 12 -9.23 11.61 -3.45
C ASN A 12 -10.45 10.69 -3.65
N ILE A 13 -10.77 10.34 -4.90
CA ILE A 13 -11.87 9.42 -5.21
C ILE A 13 -11.67 8.06 -4.54
N LEU A 14 -10.47 7.47 -4.66
CA LEU A 14 -10.15 6.19 -4.03
C LEU A 14 -10.16 6.26 -2.51
N LYS A 15 -9.66 7.35 -1.94
CA LYS A 15 -9.72 7.58 -0.49
C LYS A 15 -11.17 7.59 0.00
N GLU A 16 -12.04 8.40 -0.61
CA GLU A 16 -13.46 8.49 -0.22
C GLU A 16 -14.18 7.15 -0.40
N PHE A 17 -13.86 6.42 -1.49
CA PHE A 17 -14.37 5.08 -1.70
C PHE A 17 -14.00 4.14 -0.54
N PHE A 18 -12.72 4.05 -0.15
CA PHE A 18 -12.29 3.19 0.95
C PHE A 18 -12.87 3.61 2.31
N LEU A 19 -13.01 4.91 2.55
CA LEU A 19 -13.69 5.41 3.75
C LEU A 19 -15.15 4.95 3.80
N SER A 20 -15.87 4.96 2.66
CA SER A 20 -17.26 4.49 2.56
C SER A 20 -17.41 2.97 2.77
N GLU A 21 -16.36 2.19 2.46
CA GLU A 21 -16.29 0.74 2.71
C GLU A 21 -15.85 0.41 4.17
N GLY A 22 -15.70 1.42 5.02
CA GLY A 22 -15.42 1.26 6.46
C GLY A 22 -13.94 1.23 6.84
N PHE A 23 -13.05 1.62 5.96
CA PHE A 23 -11.61 1.73 6.26
C PHE A 23 -11.28 3.05 6.94
N LYS A 24 -10.29 3.05 7.82
CA LYS A 24 -9.73 4.25 8.45
C LYS A 24 -8.55 4.75 7.60
N TYR A 25 -8.60 6.02 7.19
CA TYR A 25 -7.48 6.62 6.48
C TYR A 25 -6.29 6.86 7.42
N ILE A 26 -5.12 6.50 6.92
CA ILE A 26 -3.84 6.74 7.59
C ILE A 26 -2.87 7.39 6.61
N GLU A 27 -2.12 8.37 7.06
CA GLU A 27 -1.15 9.10 6.24
C GLU A 27 0.24 8.96 6.87
N PRO A 28 1.06 8.00 6.41
CA PRO A 28 2.42 7.82 6.88
C PRO A 28 3.35 8.92 6.34
N SER A 29 4.49 9.11 7.01
CA SER A 29 5.50 10.09 6.61
C SER A 29 6.10 9.78 5.23
N LEU A 30 6.51 10.84 4.50
CA LEU A 30 7.21 10.71 3.22
C LEU A 30 8.65 10.22 3.40
N VAL A 31 9.31 10.70 4.45
CA VAL A 31 10.67 10.31 4.83
C VAL A 31 10.58 9.40 6.04
N ILE A 32 11.19 8.24 5.94
CA ILE A 32 11.12 7.18 6.94
C ILE A 32 12.50 6.55 7.16
N LYS A 33 12.68 5.77 8.22
CA LYS A 33 13.89 4.99 8.44
C LYS A 33 14.00 3.89 7.41
N SER A 34 15.20 3.70 6.86
CA SER A 34 15.44 2.71 5.81
C SER A 34 15.65 1.29 6.32
N ASP A 35 16.02 1.13 7.60
CA ASP A 35 16.30 -0.16 8.24
C ASP A 35 15.13 -1.14 8.13
N ILE A 36 13.90 -0.68 8.30
CA ILE A 36 12.71 -1.53 8.19
C ILE A 36 12.59 -2.22 6.83
N TYR A 37 13.02 -1.56 5.75
CA TYR A 37 13.04 -2.17 4.42
C TYR A 37 14.18 -3.16 4.24
N PHE A 38 15.28 -2.97 4.96
CA PHE A 38 16.40 -3.90 4.94
C PHE A 38 16.04 -5.23 5.61
N GLU A 39 15.17 -5.21 6.59
CA GLU A 39 14.73 -6.40 7.32
C GLU A 39 13.55 -7.11 6.66
N THR A 40 12.61 -6.35 6.04
CA THR A 40 11.32 -6.88 5.59
C THR A 40 11.20 -7.03 4.08
N SER A 41 12.01 -6.30 3.30
CA SER A 41 11.90 -6.26 1.85
C SER A 41 13.11 -6.89 1.17
N GLY A 42 12.88 -7.47 -0.01
CA GLY A 42 13.97 -8.07 -0.80
C GLY A 42 14.97 -7.04 -1.35
N GLU A 43 16.11 -7.54 -1.84
CA GLU A 43 17.20 -6.71 -2.38
C GLU A 43 16.79 -5.75 -3.50
N GLN A 44 15.71 -6.06 -4.24
CA GLN A 44 15.24 -5.20 -5.33
C GLN A 44 14.74 -3.86 -4.81
N ILE A 45 13.94 -3.84 -3.74
CA ILE A 45 13.46 -2.59 -3.14
C ILE A 45 14.63 -1.73 -2.65
N ARG A 46 15.66 -2.36 -2.07
CA ARG A 46 16.88 -1.65 -1.62
C ARG A 46 17.60 -0.92 -2.76
N LYS A 47 17.64 -1.52 -3.96
CA LYS A 47 18.26 -0.90 -5.14
C LYS A 47 17.45 0.27 -5.68
N ASP A 48 16.15 0.22 -5.51
CA ASP A 48 15.21 1.21 -6.05
C ASP A 48 14.88 2.34 -5.06
N MET A 49 15.39 2.28 -3.81
CA MET A 49 15.17 3.29 -2.78
C MET A 49 16.01 4.56 -2.98
N PHE A 50 15.41 5.71 -2.68
CA PHE A 50 16.12 6.98 -2.59
C PHE A 50 16.56 7.24 -1.14
N SER A 51 17.86 7.19 -0.88
CA SER A 51 18.42 7.55 0.43
C SER A 51 18.34 9.06 0.65
N VAL A 52 18.02 9.44 1.89
CA VAL A 52 17.99 10.83 2.35
C VAL A 52 19.12 11.03 3.34
N VAL A 53 19.99 11.99 3.05
CA VAL A 53 21.08 12.34 3.97
C VAL A 53 20.50 13.12 5.15
N SER A 54 20.61 12.55 6.35
CA SER A 54 20.22 13.19 7.61
C SER A 54 21.45 13.69 8.35
N SER A 55 21.31 14.79 9.09
CA SER A 55 22.36 15.27 10.01
C SER A 55 22.48 14.40 11.27
N LYS A 56 21.53 13.49 11.48
CA LYS A 56 21.56 12.45 12.52
C LYS A 56 22.15 11.19 11.90
N GLU A 57 22.84 10.37 12.66
CA GLU A 57 23.45 9.10 12.22
C GLU A 57 22.43 8.01 11.83
N GLU A 58 21.20 8.39 11.49
CA GLU A 58 20.13 7.49 11.06
C GLU A 58 20.02 7.49 9.53
N GLU A 59 19.99 6.29 8.95
CA GLU A 59 19.73 6.14 7.53
C GLU A 59 18.25 6.32 7.24
N MET A 60 17.94 7.30 6.43
CA MET A 60 16.58 7.66 6.03
C MET A 60 16.38 7.43 4.53
N CYS A 61 15.13 7.23 4.11
CA CYS A 61 14.79 7.14 2.70
C CYS A 61 13.44 7.83 2.40
N LEU A 62 13.22 8.15 1.13
CA LEU A 62 11.88 8.41 0.64
C LEU A 62 11.13 7.08 0.55
N ARG A 63 9.90 7.05 1.06
CA ARG A 63 9.09 5.82 1.10
C ARG A 63 8.91 5.18 -0.29
N PRO A 64 9.35 3.94 -0.52
CA PRO A 64 9.19 3.24 -1.79
C PRO A 64 7.81 2.57 -1.95
N ASP A 65 7.05 2.43 -0.87
CA ASP A 65 5.67 1.92 -0.83
C ASP A 65 4.90 2.54 0.34
N LEU A 66 3.62 2.25 0.43
CA LEU A 66 2.75 2.73 1.52
C LEU A 66 2.31 1.62 2.49
N THR A 67 2.50 0.35 2.18
CA THR A 67 2.12 -0.78 3.05
C THR A 67 2.93 -0.75 4.35
N ILE A 68 4.25 -0.83 4.25
CA ILE A 68 5.14 -0.90 5.42
C ILE A 68 4.99 0.33 6.33
N PRO A 69 5.09 1.58 5.81
CA PRO A 69 4.94 2.76 6.68
C PRO A 69 3.53 2.94 7.25
N THR A 70 2.49 2.41 6.58
CA THR A 70 1.13 2.40 7.14
C THR A 70 1.04 1.46 8.33
N CYS A 71 1.55 0.23 8.20
CA CYS A 71 1.59 -0.75 9.29
C CYS A 71 2.44 -0.24 10.46
N GLN A 72 3.62 0.33 10.18
CA GLN A 72 4.49 0.90 11.20
C GLN A 72 3.78 2.01 11.99
N LYS A 73 3.20 2.98 11.30
CA LYS A 73 2.47 4.08 11.94
C LYS A 73 1.30 3.58 12.78
N PHE A 74 0.57 2.58 12.30
CA PHE A 74 -0.50 1.96 13.07
C PHE A 74 0.02 1.33 14.37
N LEU A 75 1.14 0.61 14.32
CA LEU A 75 1.75 -0.02 15.49
C LEU A 75 2.30 1.00 16.50
N GLU A 76 2.83 2.13 16.03
CA GLU A 76 3.30 3.23 16.88
C GLU A 76 2.15 3.92 17.62
N GLU A 77 1.00 4.09 16.96
CA GLU A 77 -0.18 4.76 17.53
C GLU A 77 -1.01 3.82 18.43
N ASN A 78 -0.96 2.50 18.19
CA ASN A 78 -1.80 1.52 18.87
C ASN A 78 -0.94 0.51 19.66
N LYS A 79 -0.98 0.64 20.99
CA LYS A 79 -0.22 -0.24 21.91
C LYS A 79 -0.76 -1.69 21.99
N LYS A 80 -1.91 -1.97 21.42
CA LYS A 80 -2.53 -3.29 21.34
C LYS A 80 -2.71 -3.69 19.88
N PHE A 81 -2.50 -4.97 19.61
CA PHE A 81 -2.79 -5.58 18.31
C PHE A 81 -4.31 -5.74 18.15
N ASP A 82 -5.02 -4.65 17.95
CA ASP A 82 -6.44 -4.67 17.65
C ASP A 82 -6.66 -4.91 16.14
N GLN A 83 -7.83 -5.43 15.80
CA GLN A 83 -8.25 -5.55 14.40
C GLN A 83 -8.33 -4.16 13.76
N ALA A 84 -7.82 -4.01 12.55
CA ALA A 84 -7.89 -2.76 11.83
C ALA A 84 -8.10 -2.96 10.34
N LYS A 85 -8.91 -2.07 9.76
CA LYS A 85 -9.08 -1.87 8.33
C LYS A 85 -8.53 -0.47 8.01
N LEU A 86 -7.40 -0.40 7.34
CA LEU A 86 -6.69 0.84 7.05
C LEU A 86 -6.68 1.08 5.54
N CYS A 87 -6.74 2.35 5.12
CA CYS A 87 -6.52 2.73 3.74
C CYS A 87 -5.55 3.90 3.65
N TYR A 88 -4.90 4.00 2.53
CA TYR A 88 -3.95 5.04 2.22
C TYR A 88 -4.01 5.44 0.74
N SER A 89 -3.54 6.65 0.43
CA SER A 89 -3.38 7.14 -0.93
C SER A 89 -2.33 8.25 -0.94
N GLY A 90 -1.36 8.18 -1.85
CA GLY A 90 -0.34 9.21 -1.96
C GLY A 90 0.89 8.81 -2.77
N PRO A 91 1.88 9.71 -2.83
CA PRO A 91 3.10 9.49 -3.60
C PRO A 91 4.03 8.47 -2.93
N ILE A 92 4.68 7.68 -3.77
CA ILE A 92 5.81 6.81 -3.45
C ILE A 92 6.96 7.11 -4.39
N PHE A 93 8.19 6.73 -4.03
CA PHE A 93 9.40 7.09 -4.75
C PHE A 93 10.24 5.85 -5.04
N ARG A 94 10.42 5.53 -6.32
CA ARG A 94 11.23 4.39 -6.77
C ARG A 94 12.12 4.78 -7.95
N SER A 95 13.38 4.37 -7.88
CA SER A 95 14.32 4.44 -9.00
C SER A 95 14.17 3.18 -9.85
N SER A 96 13.18 3.14 -10.72
CA SER A 96 12.96 1.97 -11.58
C SER A 96 13.61 2.16 -12.95
N SER A 97 14.33 1.14 -13.42
CA SER A 97 14.88 1.10 -14.78
C SER A 97 13.81 1.03 -15.87
N THR A 98 12.57 0.70 -15.50
CA THR A 98 11.45 0.52 -16.43
C THR A 98 10.49 1.70 -16.50
N SER A 99 10.57 2.63 -15.54
CA SER A 99 9.72 3.82 -15.48
C SER A 99 10.56 5.10 -15.59
N ASN A 100 10.15 6.02 -16.45
CA ASN A 100 10.76 7.36 -16.54
C ASN A 100 10.31 8.27 -15.38
N SER A 101 9.38 7.83 -14.52
CA SER A 101 8.89 8.60 -13.38
C SER A 101 9.47 8.06 -12.10
N ILE A 102 10.10 8.95 -11.34
CA ILE A 102 10.63 8.68 -9.99
C ILE A 102 9.50 8.68 -8.95
N GLU A 103 8.53 9.57 -9.12
CA GLU A 103 7.34 9.69 -8.29
C GLU A 103 6.18 8.93 -8.93
N LEU A 104 5.62 8.02 -8.17
CA LEU A 104 4.43 7.24 -8.51
C LEU A 104 3.36 7.50 -7.46
N ASN A 105 2.10 7.19 -7.77
CA ASN A 105 1.02 7.23 -6.79
C ASN A 105 0.55 5.82 -6.48
N GLN A 106 0.35 5.56 -5.20
CA GLN A 106 -0.16 4.30 -4.69
C GLN A 106 -1.40 4.57 -3.84
N SER A 107 -2.45 3.80 -4.06
CA SER A 107 -3.62 3.72 -3.19
C SER A 107 -3.86 2.28 -2.81
N GLY A 108 -4.25 2.02 -1.58
CA GLY A 108 -4.45 0.65 -1.12
C GLY A 108 -5.14 0.55 0.23
N ILE A 109 -5.31 -0.70 0.64
CA ILE A 109 -5.92 -1.08 1.92
C ILE A 109 -5.05 -2.10 2.64
N GLU A 110 -5.11 -2.09 3.98
CA GLU A 110 -4.53 -3.11 4.84
C GLU A 110 -5.60 -3.62 5.80
N ILE A 111 -5.74 -4.94 5.89
CA ILE A 111 -6.61 -5.62 6.85
C ILE A 111 -5.70 -6.33 7.85
N LEU A 112 -5.70 -5.87 9.09
CA LEU A 112 -4.77 -6.33 10.11
C LEU A 112 -5.51 -7.10 11.21
N ASN A 113 -4.88 -8.18 11.68
CA ASN A 113 -5.31 -8.94 12.87
C ASN A 113 -6.76 -9.47 12.82
N MET A 114 -7.31 -9.72 11.66
CA MET A 114 -8.58 -10.44 11.57
C MET A 114 -8.36 -11.86 12.08
N ASN A 115 -9.33 -12.39 12.83
CA ASN A 115 -9.23 -13.74 13.39
C ASN A 115 -9.03 -14.73 12.24
N SER A 116 -7.82 -15.28 12.14
CA SER A 116 -7.59 -16.45 11.33
C SER A 116 -8.21 -17.64 12.05
N ASP A 117 -9.46 -17.91 11.78
CA ASP A 117 -10.01 -19.23 12.09
C ASP A 117 -9.15 -20.22 11.31
N ASN A 118 -8.56 -21.20 12.04
CA ASN A 118 -7.67 -22.22 11.48
C ASN A 118 -8.34 -23.14 10.41
N ASP A 119 -9.57 -22.84 10.03
CA ASP A 119 -10.40 -23.59 9.08
C ASP A 119 -10.20 -23.19 7.59
N GLY A 120 -9.14 -22.42 7.26
CA GLY A 120 -8.87 -22.03 5.87
C GLY A 120 -9.96 -21.12 5.30
N ASN A 121 -10.52 -20.27 6.10
CA ASN A 121 -11.52 -19.29 5.67
C ASN A 121 -10.82 -18.14 4.95
N TYR A 122 -10.82 -18.18 3.63
CA TYR A 122 -10.24 -17.14 2.75
C TYR A 122 -11.13 -15.90 2.63
N ARG A 123 -11.89 -15.58 3.66
CA ARG A 123 -12.91 -14.52 3.61
C ARG A 123 -12.27 -13.15 3.41
N GLU A 124 -11.18 -12.88 4.11
CA GLU A 124 -10.47 -11.60 4.05
C GLU A 124 -9.74 -11.44 2.70
N GLU A 125 -9.18 -12.51 2.17
CA GLU A 125 -8.56 -12.53 0.86
C GLU A 125 -9.59 -12.24 -0.24
N ILE A 126 -10.75 -12.90 -0.16
CA ILE A 126 -11.87 -12.66 -1.10
C ILE A 126 -12.39 -11.24 -0.95
N GLU A 127 -12.54 -10.72 0.27
CA GLU A 127 -12.94 -9.33 0.52
C GLU A 127 -11.95 -8.35 -0.12
N THR A 128 -10.65 -8.58 0.08
CA THR A 128 -9.58 -7.74 -0.48
C THR A 128 -9.62 -7.72 -2.02
N ILE A 129 -9.74 -8.88 -2.67
CA ILE A 129 -9.84 -8.96 -4.13
C ILE A 129 -11.10 -8.24 -4.63
N ASN A 130 -12.24 -8.46 -4.00
CA ASN A 130 -13.49 -7.80 -4.38
C ASN A 130 -13.42 -6.28 -4.22
N LEU A 131 -12.79 -5.79 -3.15
CA LEU A 131 -12.58 -4.36 -2.93
C LEU A 131 -11.65 -3.75 -3.98
N ALA A 132 -10.57 -4.44 -4.36
CA ALA A 132 -9.69 -3.99 -5.43
C ALA A 132 -10.45 -3.85 -6.76
N ILE A 133 -11.28 -4.83 -7.12
CA ILE A 133 -12.12 -4.78 -8.34
C ILE A 133 -13.12 -3.62 -8.27
N LYS A 134 -13.80 -3.46 -7.14
CA LYS A 134 -14.75 -2.35 -6.93
C LYS A 134 -14.07 -0.99 -7.04
N ALA A 135 -12.87 -0.83 -6.45
CA ALA A 135 -12.09 0.40 -6.51
C ALA A 135 -11.72 0.76 -7.96
N LEU A 136 -11.27 -0.23 -8.75
CA LEU A 136 -10.94 -0.01 -10.16
C LEU A 136 -12.18 0.40 -10.96
N ARG A 137 -13.32 -0.25 -10.77
CA ARG A 137 -14.59 0.12 -11.41
C ARG A 137 -15.05 1.50 -10.99
N HIS A 138 -14.84 1.86 -9.72
CA HIS A 138 -15.21 3.18 -9.20
C HIS A 138 -14.47 4.33 -9.90
N ILE A 139 -13.27 4.07 -10.42
CA ILE A 139 -12.50 5.01 -11.25
C ILE A 139 -12.65 4.74 -12.76
N ASN A 140 -13.75 4.09 -13.16
CA ASN A 140 -14.10 3.78 -14.56
C ASN A 140 -13.09 2.87 -15.28
N LYS A 141 -12.44 1.95 -14.58
CA LYS A 141 -11.64 0.88 -15.18
C LYS A 141 -12.49 -0.39 -15.28
N GLU A 142 -12.95 -0.70 -16.50
CA GLU A 142 -13.84 -1.84 -16.77
C GLU A 142 -13.07 -3.07 -17.25
N ASP A 143 -11.97 -2.87 -17.98
CA ASP A 143 -11.13 -3.95 -18.50
C ASP A 143 -10.10 -4.36 -17.44
N ILE A 144 -10.47 -5.37 -16.63
CA ILE A 144 -9.72 -5.82 -15.47
C ILE A 144 -9.33 -7.30 -15.67
N GLU A 145 -8.03 -7.58 -15.68
CA GLU A 145 -7.49 -8.94 -15.63
C GLU A 145 -7.02 -9.26 -14.22
N ILE A 146 -7.39 -10.44 -13.71
CA ILE A 146 -7.02 -10.92 -12.37
C ILE A 146 -6.10 -12.12 -12.52
N ASN A 147 -4.86 -11.99 -12.05
CA ASN A 147 -3.90 -13.08 -12.00
C ASN A 147 -3.70 -13.53 -10.54
N ILE A 148 -4.08 -14.78 -10.25
CA ILE A 148 -3.96 -15.35 -8.90
C ILE A 148 -2.82 -16.37 -8.91
N GLY A 149 -1.83 -16.15 -8.04
CA GLY A 149 -0.73 -17.07 -7.78
C GLY A 149 -0.84 -17.71 -6.39
N ASN A 150 -0.52 -18.99 -6.29
CA ASN A 150 -0.43 -19.70 -5.01
C ASN A 150 0.82 -20.57 -5.02
N ILE A 151 1.72 -20.32 -4.06
CA ILE A 151 2.99 -21.05 -3.95
C ILE A 151 2.79 -22.53 -3.61
N SER A 152 1.68 -22.90 -2.96
CA SER A 152 1.35 -24.30 -2.63
C SER A 152 1.09 -25.17 -3.86
N LEU A 153 0.91 -24.59 -5.05
CA LEU A 153 0.77 -25.33 -6.29
C LEU A 153 2.10 -25.89 -6.82
N PHE A 154 3.22 -25.49 -6.21
CA PHE A 154 4.57 -25.87 -6.64
C PHE A 154 5.31 -26.74 -5.62
N ILE A 155 4.63 -27.27 -4.59
CA ILE A 155 5.18 -28.16 -3.55
C ILE A 155 4.72 -29.59 -3.77
#